data_62095fe91fc4c221952f6914a08f5433
#
_entry.id   62095fe91fc4c221952f6914a08f5433
#
_cell.length_a   1.000
_cell.length_b   1.000
_cell.length_c   1.000
_cell.angle_alpha   90.00
_cell.angle_beta   90.00
_cell.angle_gamma   90.00
#
_symmetry.space_group_name_H-M   'P 1'
#
loop_
_entity.id
_entity.type
_entity.pdbx_description
1 polymer ?
#
loop_
_entity_poly.entity_id
_entity_poly.type
_entity_poly.pdbx_seq_one_letter_code
_entity_poly.pdbx_strand_id
1 'polypeptide(L)'
;KLSQLEHVLRRPDTYIGSVERRTETMWVYDAAKERMAYRDTSYVPGFYKIFDEILVNAADNKVRDPTMDTLKVTIDKEAGTISIWNNGQGIPIEVHEKEQVYIPELIFGNLLTSSNYDDDEAKITGGRNGFGAKLTNIYSTEFIVETADKQHELKYKQVFSKHMHEKDKPKITKNSRKEEYTCITFKPDLSLFHMDSIDADTEALLMKRVYDMACLLYTSPSPRD
;
A
#
# COMPACT_ATOMS: atom_id res chain seq x y z
N LYS A 1 22.55 9.92 17.09
CA LYS A 1 21.34 9.13 17.35
C LYS A 1 20.60 9.01 16.03
N LEU A 2 20.33 7.80 15.54
CA LEU A 2 19.58 7.59 14.30
C LEU A 2 18.15 8.10 14.48
N SER A 3 17.60 8.71 13.44
CA SER A 3 16.14 8.96 13.35
C SER A 3 15.40 7.63 13.23
N GLN A 4 14.11 7.62 13.55
CA GLN A 4 13.28 6.43 13.38
C GLN A 4 13.27 5.93 11.93
N LEU A 5 13.24 6.85 10.97
CA LEU A 5 13.26 6.56 9.54
C LEU A 5 14.58 5.90 9.12
N GLU A 6 15.73 6.45 9.56
CA GLU A 6 17.03 5.83 9.32
C GLU A 6 17.16 4.46 9.98
N HIS A 7 16.55 4.25 11.14
CA HIS A 7 16.52 2.94 11.79
C HIS A 7 15.76 1.91 10.95
N VAL A 8 14.60 2.28 10.40
CA VAL A 8 13.80 1.42 9.52
C VAL A 8 14.61 1.01 8.29
N LEU A 9 15.24 1.98 7.60
CA LEU A 9 16.04 1.71 6.40
C LEU A 9 17.27 0.82 6.67
N ARG A 10 17.87 0.92 7.86
CA ARG A 10 19.03 0.10 8.24
C ARG A 10 18.69 -1.30 8.74
N ARG A 11 17.46 -1.55 9.08
CA ARG A 11 17.01 -2.81 9.70
C ARG A 11 15.80 -3.41 8.97
N PRO A 12 15.91 -3.66 7.63
CA PRO A 12 14.78 -4.17 6.85
C PRO A 12 14.21 -5.46 7.43
N ASP A 13 15.05 -6.40 7.88
CA ASP A 13 14.61 -7.68 8.44
C ASP A 13 13.64 -7.53 9.61
N THR A 14 13.77 -6.45 10.40
CA THR A 14 12.90 -6.18 11.54
C THR A 14 11.50 -5.72 11.10
N TYR A 15 11.40 -5.01 9.97
CA TYR A 15 10.19 -4.30 9.56
C TYR A 15 9.46 -4.93 8.38
N ILE A 16 10.21 -5.32 7.34
CA ILE A 16 9.63 -5.83 6.09
C ILE A 16 10.07 -7.26 5.77
N GLY A 17 11.00 -7.81 6.53
CA GLY A 17 11.60 -9.12 6.27
C GLY A 17 12.84 -9.03 5.37
N SER A 18 13.31 -10.20 4.92
CA SER A 18 14.57 -10.31 4.18
C SER A 18 14.54 -9.54 2.86
N VAL A 19 15.60 -8.81 2.59
CA VAL A 19 15.87 -8.16 1.29
C VAL A 19 16.73 -9.03 0.38
N GLU A 20 17.11 -10.21 0.84
CA GLU A 20 17.84 -11.20 0.05
C GLU A 20 16.87 -12.02 -0.81
N ARG A 21 17.27 -12.27 -2.06
CA ARG A 21 16.51 -13.09 -2.99
C ARG A 21 16.51 -14.55 -2.54
N ARG A 22 15.33 -15.19 -2.57
CA ARG A 22 15.18 -16.63 -2.33
C ARG A 22 14.35 -17.28 -3.42
N THR A 23 14.54 -18.59 -3.60
CA THR A 23 13.75 -19.39 -4.53
C THR A 23 12.96 -20.41 -3.74
N GLU A 24 11.66 -20.45 -3.97
CA GLU A 24 10.74 -21.40 -3.35
C GLU A 24 9.76 -21.94 -4.41
N THR A 25 9.35 -23.19 -4.27
CA THR A 25 8.27 -23.73 -5.11
C THR A 25 6.93 -23.25 -4.58
N MET A 26 6.20 -22.49 -5.37
CA MET A 26 4.95 -21.87 -4.94
C MET A 26 3.97 -21.64 -6.10
N TRP A 27 2.73 -21.36 -5.75
CA TRP A 27 1.73 -20.93 -6.71
C TRP A 27 1.98 -19.48 -7.14
N VAL A 28 1.96 -19.25 -8.45
CA VAL A 28 2.05 -17.93 -9.08
C VAL A 28 1.06 -17.84 -10.24
N TYR A 29 0.77 -16.64 -10.74
CA TYR A 29 -0.05 -16.45 -11.93
C TYR A 29 0.83 -16.40 -13.18
N ASP A 30 0.62 -17.35 -14.09
CA ASP A 30 1.25 -17.39 -15.41
C ASP A 30 0.38 -16.61 -16.40
N ALA A 31 0.76 -15.34 -16.65
CA ALA A 31 -0.01 -14.44 -17.52
C ALA A 31 -0.05 -14.92 -18.98
N ALA A 32 0.99 -15.62 -19.45
CA ALA A 32 1.02 -16.14 -20.83
C ALA A 32 0.02 -17.29 -21.04
N LYS A 33 -0.28 -18.03 -19.98
CA LYS A 33 -1.23 -19.17 -20.01
C LYS A 33 -2.55 -18.84 -19.31
N GLU A 34 -2.69 -17.63 -18.78
CA GLU A 34 -3.87 -17.15 -18.04
C GLU A 34 -4.34 -18.13 -16.95
N ARG A 35 -3.39 -18.71 -16.21
CA ARG A 35 -3.68 -19.69 -15.15
C ARG A 35 -2.69 -19.66 -14.01
N MET A 36 -3.08 -20.22 -12.88
CA MET A 36 -2.16 -20.49 -11.77
C MET A 36 -1.19 -21.61 -12.16
N ALA A 37 0.07 -21.44 -11.77
CA ALA A 37 1.14 -22.43 -11.97
C ALA A 37 1.90 -22.64 -10.66
N TYR A 38 2.19 -23.91 -10.35
CA TYR A 38 3.03 -24.29 -9.22
C TYR A 38 4.42 -24.56 -9.72
N ARG A 39 5.37 -23.69 -9.39
CA ARG A 39 6.74 -23.74 -9.91
C ARG A 39 7.73 -23.06 -9.00
N ASP A 40 9.01 -23.34 -9.23
CA ASP A 40 10.08 -22.58 -8.59
C ASP A 40 10.01 -21.12 -9.00
N THR A 41 9.99 -20.25 -8.01
CA THR A 41 9.82 -18.82 -8.15
C THR A 41 10.86 -18.10 -7.31
N SER A 42 11.59 -17.20 -7.93
CA SER A 42 12.64 -16.42 -7.29
C SER A 42 12.13 -15.02 -6.97
N TYR A 43 12.14 -14.63 -5.71
CA TYR A 43 11.60 -13.34 -5.25
C TYR A 43 12.33 -12.79 -4.03
N VAL A 44 12.08 -11.52 -3.71
CA VAL A 44 12.59 -10.84 -2.51
C VAL A 44 11.43 -10.64 -1.53
N PRO A 45 11.46 -11.28 -0.35
CA PRO A 45 10.35 -11.23 0.62
C PRO A 45 9.99 -9.82 1.07
N GLY A 46 10.97 -8.97 1.34
CA GLY A 46 10.73 -7.57 1.73
C GLY A 46 10.03 -6.75 0.66
N PHE A 47 10.36 -6.99 -0.62
CA PHE A 47 9.67 -6.35 -1.74
C PHE A 47 8.21 -6.79 -1.82
N TYR A 48 7.96 -8.08 -1.72
CA TYR A 48 6.60 -8.63 -1.66
C TYR A 48 5.81 -8.03 -0.48
N LYS A 49 6.45 -7.88 0.68
CA LYS A 49 5.81 -7.34 1.88
C LYS A 49 5.34 -5.90 1.70
N ILE A 50 6.16 -5.01 1.14
CA ILE A 50 5.75 -3.61 0.93
C ILE A 50 4.60 -3.47 -0.07
N PHE A 51 4.53 -4.34 -1.08
CA PHE A 51 3.38 -4.43 -1.96
C PHE A 51 2.12 -4.91 -1.21
N ASP A 52 2.24 -5.99 -0.45
CA ASP A 52 1.13 -6.60 0.28
C ASP A 52 0.52 -5.63 1.30
N GLU A 53 1.32 -4.79 1.95
CA GLU A 53 0.83 -3.79 2.91
C GLU A 53 -0.16 -2.80 2.26
N ILE A 54 0.10 -2.35 1.05
CA ILE A 54 -0.82 -1.44 0.34
C ILE A 54 -2.04 -2.21 -0.16
N LEU A 55 -1.85 -3.43 -0.67
CA LEU A 55 -2.94 -4.25 -1.17
C LEU A 55 -3.93 -4.61 -0.05
N VAL A 56 -3.44 -5.01 1.11
CA VAL A 56 -4.26 -5.33 2.29
C VAL A 56 -5.01 -4.09 2.77
N ASN A 57 -4.37 -2.92 2.83
CA ASN A 57 -5.04 -1.68 3.20
C ASN A 57 -6.19 -1.32 2.25
N ALA A 58 -6.00 -1.53 0.94
CA ALA A 58 -7.06 -1.34 -0.04
C ALA A 58 -8.20 -2.34 0.17
N ALA A 59 -7.88 -3.60 0.46
CA ALA A 59 -8.85 -4.65 0.73
C ALA A 59 -9.65 -4.41 2.04
N ASP A 60 -8.99 -3.93 3.09
CA ASP A 60 -9.63 -3.61 4.37
C ASP A 60 -10.72 -2.54 4.23
N ASN A 61 -10.65 -1.72 3.18
CA ASN A 61 -11.72 -0.77 2.88
C ASN A 61 -13.07 -1.45 2.60
N LYS A 62 -13.07 -2.66 2.02
CA LYS A 62 -14.28 -3.46 1.81
C LYS A 62 -15.01 -3.81 3.10
N VAL A 63 -14.27 -4.02 4.19
CA VAL A 63 -14.86 -4.29 5.51
C VAL A 63 -15.54 -3.05 6.08
N ARG A 64 -14.94 -1.86 5.82
CA ARG A 64 -15.49 -0.57 6.25
C ARG A 64 -16.65 -0.10 5.38
N ASP A 65 -16.53 -0.32 4.08
CA ASP A 65 -17.53 0.04 3.08
C ASP A 65 -17.89 -1.16 2.21
N PRO A 66 -18.95 -1.89 2.55
CA PRO A 66 -19.41 -3.03 1.77
C PRO A 66 -19.81 -2.70 0.32
N THR A 67 -20.01 -1.41 -0.02
CA THR A 67 -20.31 -0.99 -1.40
C THR A 67 -19.07 -0.97 -2.30
N MET A 68 -17.88 -1.06 -1.75
CA MET A 68 -16.66 -1.25 -2.52
C MET A 68 -16.76 -2.51 -3.37
N ASP A 69 -16.60 -2.39 -4.68
CA ASP A 69 -16.75 -3.50 -5.63
C ASP A 69 -15.59 -3.62 -6.62
N THR A 70 -14.66 -2.67 -6.60
CA THR A 70 -13.58 -2.60 -7.56
C THR A 70 -12.24 -2.30 -6.89
N LEU A 71 -11.26 -3.17 -7.19
CA LEU A 71 -9.86 -2.98 -6.85
C LEU A 71 -9.03 -3.16 -8.13
N LYS A 72 -8.13 -2.22 -8.41
CA LYS A 72 -7.27 -2.22 -9.61
C LYS A 72 -5.81 -2.14 -9.19
N VAL A 73 -4.99 -3.02 -9.74
CA VAL A 73 -3.55 -3.00 -9.57
C VAL A 73 -2.89 -2.82 -10.92
N THR A 74 -2.00 -1.84 -11.02
CA THR A 74 -1.21 -1.60 -12.24
C THR A 74 0.27 -1.69 -11.88
N ILE A 75 1.01 -2.49 -12.62
CA ILE A 75 2.46 -2.64 -12.49
C ILE A 75 3.08 -2.15 -13.79
N ASP A 76 3.77 -1.01 -13.73
CA ASP A 76 4.56 -0.48 -14.84
C ASP A 76 6.03 -0.84 -14.61
N LYS A 77 6.48 -1.87 -15.32
CA LYS A 77 7.87 -2.39 -15.17
C LYS A 77 8.92 -1.45 -15.75
N GLU A 78 8.57 -0.67 -16.77
CA GLU A 78 9.49 0.29 -17.39
C GLU A 78 9.71 1.49 -16.48
N ALA A 79 8.63 2.06 -15.95
CA ALA A 79 8.70 3.14 -14.97
C ALA A 79 9.13 2.68 -13.58
N GLY A 80 9.05 1.37 -13.30
CA GLY A 80 9.29 0.80 -11.97
C GLY A 80 8.25 1.23 -10.94
N THR A 81 6.99 1.46 -11.36
CA THR A 81 5.92 1.94 -10.48
C THR A 81 4.81 0.91 -10.30
N ILE A 82 4.21 0.93 -9.12
CA ILE A 82 3.04 0.11 -8.78
C ILE A 82 1.95 1.05 -8.30
N SER A 83 0.73 0.87 -8.82
CA SER A 83 -0.45 1.63 -8.43
C SER A 83 -1.56 0.69 -7.96
N ILE A 84 -2.14 0.98 -6.79
CA ILE A 84 -3.25 0.23 -6.22
C ILE A 84 -4.38 1.20 -5.97
N TRP A 85 -5.48 1.01 -6.68
CA TRP A 85 -6.68 1.82 -6.64
C TRP A 85 -7.88 0.99 -6.18
N ASN A 86 -8.70 1.54 -5.31
CA ASN A 86 -10.00 0.97 -4.96
C ASN A 86 -11.07 2.06 -4.94
N ASN A 87 -12.27 1.70 -5.33
CA ASN A 87 -13.45 2.51 -5.04
C ASN A 87 -13.97 2.26 -3.60
N GLY A 88 -15.12 2.79 -3.29
CA GLY A 88 -15.67 2.82 -1.94
C GLY A 88 -15.21 4.08 -1.19
N GLN A 89 -15.64 4.20 0.05
CA GLN A 89 -15.42 5.40 0.86
C GLN A 89 -13.96 5.84 0.85
N GLY A 90 -13.73 7.09 0.45
CA GLY A 90 -12.42 7.72 0.49
C GLY A 90 -11.95 8.01 1.93
N ILE A 91 -10.69 8.35 2.05
CA ILE A 91 -10.13 8.78 3.33
C ILE A 91 -10.64 10.19 3.63
N PRO A 92 -11.17 10.49 4.84
CA PRO A 92 -11.63 11.82 5.20
C PRO A 92 -10.55 12.88 4.97
N ILE A 93 -10.90 13.93 4.19
CA ILE A 93 -9.97 15.03 3.88
C ILE A 93 -10.23 16.16 4.88
N GLU A 94 -9.78 15.95 6.09
CA GLU A 94 -9.86 16.89 7.20
C GLU A 94 -8.54 16.91 7.99
N VAL A 95 -8.33 17.97 8.75
CA VAL A 95 -7.14 18.10 9.59
C VAL A 95 -7.39 17.41 10.92
N HIS A 96 -6.46 16.51 11.29
CA HIS A 96 -6.50 15.82 12.57
C HIS A 96 -6.27 16.81 13.72
N GLU A 97 -7.14 16.81 14.73
CA GLU A 97 -7.17 17.84 15.80
C GLU A 97 -5.86 17.94 16.58
N LYS A 98 -5.26 16.81 16.95
CA LYS A 98 -4.03 16.79 17.75
C LYS A 98 -2.77 16.99 16.89
N GLU A 99 -2.68 16.28 15.77
CA GLU A 99 -1.46 16.25 14.94
C GLU A 99 -1.36 17.42 13.96
N GLN A 100 -2.46 18.19 13.76
CA GLN A 100 -2.53 19.38 12.89
C GLN A 100 -2.05 19.13 11.44
N VAL A 101 -2.23 17.89 10.97
CA VAL A 101 -1.99 17.47 9.59
C VAL A 101 -3.24 16.80 9.03
N TYR A 102 -3.37 16.73 7.72
CA TYR A 102 -4.48 16.01 7.09
C TYR A 102 -4.45 14.51 7.42
N ILE A 103 -5.62 13.90 7.60
CA ILE A 103 -5.74 12.48 7.92
C ILE A 103 -4.99 11.60 6.90
N PRO A 104 -5.07 11.80 5.56
CA PRO A 104 -4.27 11.03 4.62
C PRO A 104 -2.75 11.17 4.85
N GLU A 105 -2.25 12.36 5.20
CA GLU A 105 -0.84 12.55 5.54
C GLU A 105 -0.45 11.80 6.80
N LEU A 106 -1.31 11.81 7.80
CA LEU A 106 -1.08 11.10 9.06
C LEU A 106 -0.97 9.58 8.84
N ILE A 107 -1.84 9.02 8.01
CA ILE A 107 -1.87 7.58 7.71
C ILE A 107 -0.60 7.14 6.97
N PHE A 108 -0.17 7.87 5.96
CA PHE A 108 0.86 7.42 5.03
C PHE A 108 2.24 8.05 5.22
N GLY A 109 2.33 9.19 5.87
CA GLY A 109 3.54 10.00 5.87
C GLY A 109 4.02 10.51 7.23
N ASN A 110 3.36 10.15 8.33
CA ASN A 110 3.74 10.61 9.65
C ASN A 110 4.18 9.45 10.54
N LEU A 111 5.44 9.45 10.97
CA LEU A 111 5.92 8.53 12.00
C LEU A 111 5.56 9.15 13.35
N LEU A 112 4.62 8.53 14.06
CA LEU A 112 4.26 8.93 15.40
C LEU A 112 5.50 8.82 16.30
N THR A 113 5.82 9.88 17.02
CA THR A 113 6.86 9.85 18.03
C THR A 113 6.37 9.05 19.25
N SER A 114 7.26 8.36 19.92
CA SER A 114 7.01 7.39 20.99
C SER A 114 6.21 7.89 22.21
N SER A 115 5.82 9.16 22.24
CA SER A 115 4.98 9.75 23.29
C SER A 115 3.47 9.57 23.10
N ASN A 116 3.02 9.03 21.94
CA ASN A 116 1.60 8.92 21.56
C ASN A 116 1.16 7.47 21.34
N TYR A 117 1.78 6.50 22.02
CA TYR A 117 1.30 5.12 22.09
C TYR A 117 0.15 5.00 23.12
N ASP A 118 -0.97 5.65 22.84
CA ASP A 118 -2.23 5.28 23.49
C ASP A 118 -2.92 4.25 22.58
N ASP A 119 -2.98 3.02 23.03
CA ASP A 119 -3.53 1.86 22.30
C ASP A 119 -5.03 2.02 21.93
N ASP A 120 -5.71 3.00 22.51
CA ASP A 120 -7.14 3.25 22.26
C ASP A 120 -7.43 4.11 21.02
N GLU A 121 -6.47 4.88 20.49
CA GLU A 121 -6.65 5.74 19.32
C GLU A 121 -6.22 5.07 17.99
N ALA A 122 -5.58 3.90 18.03
CA ALA A 122 -5.10 3.17 16.85
C ALA A 122 -6.19 2.55 15.96
N LYS A 123 -7.47 2.76 16.26
CA LYS A 123 -8.62 2.14 15.57
C LYS A 123 -9.05 2.81 14.26
N ILE A 124 -8.38 3.87 13.81
CA ILE A 124 -8.73 4.54 12.53
C ILE A 124 -8.08 3.88 11.31
N THR A 125 -7.06 3.05 11.50
CA THR A 125 -6.34 2.39 10.41
C THR A 125 -6.44 0.88 10.52
N GLY A 126 -6.92 0.23 9.46
CA GLY A 126 -6.99 -1.22 9.32
C GLY A 126 -5.62 -1.88 9.26
N GLY A 127 -5.05 -2.11 10.40
CA GLY A 127 -3.79 -2.81 10.61
C GLY A 127 -3.37 -2.62 12.06
N ARG A 128 -2.96 -3.68 12.73
CA ARG A 128 -2.65 -3.68 14.18
C ARG A 128 -1.72 -2.55 14.64
N ASN A 129 -0.96 -1.90 13.75
CA ASN A 129 0.03 -0.88 14.12
C ASN A 129 0.06 0.36 13.21
N GLY A 130 -0.76 0.51 12.17
CA GLY A 130 -0.74 1.67 11.26
C GLY A 130 0.59 1.90 10.52
N PHE A 131 1.53 0.96 10.61
CA PHE A 131 2.91 1.11 10.16
C PHE A 131 3.12 0.61 8.72
N GLY A 132 2.28 -0.34 8.25
CA GLY A 132 2.52 -1.05 7.00
C GLY A 132 2.63 -0.16 5.77
N ALA A 133 1.67 0.73 5.58
CA ALA A 133 1.70 1.67 4.45
C ALA A 133 2.86 2.68 4.53
N LYS A 134 3.25 3.07 5.75
CA LYS A 134 4.41 3.95 5.97
C LYS A 134 5.72 3.26 5.61
N LEU A 135 5.82 1.95 5.85
CA LEU A 135 6.98 1.16 5.41
C LEU A 135 7.11 1.20 3.89
N THR A 136 6.02 1.04 3.14
CA THR A 136 6.06 1.14 1.68
C THR A 136 6.55 2.51 1.23
N ASN A 137 6.11 3.59 1.87
CA ASN A 137 6.59 4.94 1.60
C ASN A 137 8.10 5.06 1.88
N ILE A 138 8.57 4.58 3.03
CA ILE A 138 9.99 4.62 3.42
C ILE A 138 10.89 3.84 2.44
N TYR A 139 10.43 2.71 1.91
CA TYR A 139 11.20 1.90 0.95
C TYR A 139 10.98 2.32 -0.51
N SER A 140 10.39 3.50 -0.74
CA SER A 140 10.13 4.04 -2.08
C SER A 140 10.87 5.36 -2.32
N THR A 141 11.31 5.58 -3.56
CA THR A 141 11.87 6.86 -3.99
C THR A 141 10.78 7.91 -4.20
N GLU A 142 9.56 7.46 -4.56
CA GLU A 142 8.36 8.27 -4.68
C GLU A 142 7.15 7.50 -4.18
N PHE A 143 6.26 8.19 -3.49
CA PHE A 143 5.02 7.62 -2.96
C PHE A 143 3.92 8.67 -3.07
N ILE A 144 2.84 8.36 -3.78
CA ILE A 144 1.75 9.29 -4.09
C ILE A 144 0.47 8.79 -3.45
N VAL A 145 -0.15 9.64 -2.66
CA VAL A 145 -1.48 9.41 -2.06
C VAL A 145 -2.51 10.24 -2.79
N GLU A 146 -3.52 9.59 -3.34
CA GLU A 146 -4.69 10.23 -3.93
C GLU A 146 -5.95 9.65 -3.29
N THR A 147 -6.86 10.50 -2.86
CA THR A 147 -8.16 10.07 -2.36
C THR A 147 -9.24 11.09 -2.72
N ALA A 148 -10.44 10.62 -2.93
CA ALA A 148 -11.62 11.45 -3.14
C ALA A 148 -12.63 11.16 -2.05
N ASP A 149 -13.05 12.20 -1.37
CA ASP A 149 -13.97 12.19 -0.25
C ASP A 149 -15.26 12.88 -0.67
N LYS A 150 -16.33 12.11 -0.76
CA LYS A 150 -17.65 12.60 -1.14
C LYS A 150 -18.29 13.42 -0.01
N GLN A 151 -18.04 13.04 1.24
CA GLN A 151 -18.65 13.70 2.39
C GLN A 151 -18.16 15.15 2.50
N HIS A 152 -16.86 15.39 2.33
CA HIS A 152 -16.27 16.73 2.36
C HIS A 152 -16.24 17.41 0.99
N GLU A 153 -16.69 16.73 -0.07
CA GLU A 153 -16.64 17.21 -1.46
C GLU A 153 -15.25 17.66 -1.92
N LEU A 154 -14.20 16.94 -1.45
CA LEU A 154 -12.80 17.25 -1.71
C LEU A 154 -12.07 16.06 -2.37
N LYS A 155 -11.01 16.40 -3.09
CA LYS A 155 -9.97 15.48 -3.58
C LYS A 155 -8.63 15.89 -3.03
N TYR A 156 -7.84 14.91 -2.69
CA TYR A 156 -6.53 15.07 -2.09
C TYR A 156 -5.49 14.39 -2.97
N LYS A 157 -4.34 15.04 -3.14
CA LYS A 157 -3.13 14.44 -3.71
C LYS A 157 -1.91 14.97 -2.99
N GLN A 158 -1.06 14.07 -2.52
CA GLN A 158 0.23 14.42 -1.91
C GLN A 158 1.33 13.49 -2.41
N VAL A 159 2.50 14.05 -2.67
CA VAL A 159 3.70 13.32 -3.08
C VAL A 159 4.69 13.33 -1.94
N PHE A 160 5.19 12.15 -1.62
CA PHE A 160 6.33 11.91 -0.74
C PHE A 160 7.50 11.45 -1.59
N SER A 161 8.70 11.85 -1.23
CA SER A 161 9.91 11.52 -1.97
C SER A 161 11.09 11.24 -1.04
N LYS A 162 12.17 10.69 -1.62
CA LYS A 162 13.41 10.40 -0.92
C LYS A 162 13.18 9.58 0.36
N HIS A 163 12.50 8.44 0.22
CA HIS A 163 12.26 7.53 1.35
C HIS A 163 11.49 8.22 2.49
N MET A 164 10.43 8.96 2.15
CA MET A 164 9.60 9.72 3.10
C MET A 164 10.33 10.87 3.84
N HIS A 165 11.58 11.20 3.44
CA HIS A 165 12.29 12.33 4.03
C HIS A 165 11.73 13.68 3.56
N GLU A 166 11.16 13.72 2.38
CA GLU A 166 10.55 14.91 1.80
C GLU A 166 9.08 14.66 1.47
N LYS A 167 8.29 15.68 1.62
CA LYS A 167 6.87 15.66 1.26
C LYS A 167 6.46 17.01 0.68
N ASP A 168 5.65 16.97 -0.36
CA ASP A 168 5.03 18.16 -0.89
C ASP A 168 3.85 18.62 -0.01
N LYS A 169 3.45 19.88 -0.18
CA LYS A 169 2.17 20.31 0.38
C LYS A 169 1.04 19.57 -0.33
N PRO A 170 0.03 19.07 0.41
CA PRO A 170 -1.09 18.40 -0.23
C PRO A 170 -1.84 19.36 -1.15
N LYS A 171 -2.14 18.87 -2.36
CA LYS A 171 -3.01 19.55 -3.31
C LYS A 171 -4.45 19.13 -3.05
N ILE A 172 -5.27 20.09 -2.61
CA ILE A 172 -6.69 19.87 -2.35
C ILE A 172 -7.50 20.55 -3.41
N THR A 173 -8.46 19.84 -4.01
CA THR A 173 -9.33 20.35 -5.06
C THR A 173 -10.78 19.93 -4.79
N LYS A 174 -11.72 20.60 -5.44
CA LYS A 174 -13.15 20.30 -5.32
C LYS A 174 -13.49 18.98 -6.00
N ASN A 175 -14.27 18.14 -5.31
CA ASN A 175 -14.82 16.89 -5.82
C ASN A 175 -16.24 17.09 -6.39
N SER A 176 -16.35 17.81 -7.50
CA SER A 176 -17.64 18.15 -8.11
C SER A 176 -18.44 16.92 -8.59
N ARG A 177 -17.76 15.80 -8.86
CA ARG A 177 -18.39 14.55 -9.30
C ARG A 177 -18.80 13.63 -8.15
N LYS A 178 -18.52 14.03 -6.90
CA LYS A 178 -18.80 13.23 -5.70
C LYS A 178 -18.21 11.82 -5.78
N GLU A 179 -17.01 11.70 -6.35
CA GLU A 179 -16.29 10.43 -6.45
C GLU A 179 -15.83 9.98 -5.08
N GLU A 180 -15.68 8.67 -4.92
CA GLU A 180 -15.10 8.04 -3.74
C GLU A 180 -14.08 7.00 -4.20
N TYR A 181 -12.82 7.19 -3.84
CA TYR A 181 -11.74 6.26 -4.13
C TYR A 181 -10.51 6.57 -3.28
N THR A 182 -9.64 5.60 -3.20
CA THR A 182 -8.25 5.77 -2.75
C THR A 182 -7.32 5.14 -3.77
N CYS A 183 -6.24 5.83 -4.10
CA CYS A 183 -5.20 5.36 -5.01
C CYS A 183 -3.85 5.63 -4.40
N ILE A 184 -3.05 4.59 -4.25
CA ILE A 184 -1.66 4.67 -3.82
C ILE A 184 -0.79 4.26 -4.98
N THR A 185 0.10 5.17 -5.41
CA THR A 185 1.11 4.88 -6.43
C THR A 185 2.49 5.04 -5.80
N PHE A 186 3.35 4.05 -5.96
CA PHE A 186 4.69 4.11 -5.38
C PHE A 186 5.74 3.55 -6.34
N LYS A 187 6.93 4.10 -6.23
CA LYS A 187 8.13 3.66 -6.94
C LYS A 187 9.12 3.09 -5.93
N PRO A 188 9.14 1.77 -5.73
CA PRO A 188 10.07 1.15 -4.81
C PRO A 188 11.52 1.48 -5.17
N ASP A 189 12.36 1.70 -4.18
CA ASP A 189 13.79 1.75 -4.43
C ASP A 189 14.33 0.33 -4.58
N LEU A 190 14.42 -0.14 -5.82
CA LEU A 190 14.84 -1.50 -6.14
C LEU A 190 16.25 -1.81 -5.61
N SER A 191 17.10 -0.81 -5.47
CA SER A 191 18.46 -0.98 -4.96
C SER A 191 18.49 -1.49 -3.51
N LEU A 192 17.49 -1.11 -2.69
CA LEU A 192 17.35 -1.58 -1.32
C LEU A 192 16.96 -3.06 -1.22
N PHE A 193 16.48 -3.64 -2.32
CA PHE A 193 16.08 -5.04 -2.44
C PHE A 193 17.03 -5.86 -3.30
N HIS A 194 18.20 -5.30 -3.66
CA HIS A 194 19.16 -5.92 -4.57
C HIS A 194 18.52 -6.38 -5.90
N MET A 195 17.58 -5.56 -6.41
CA MET A 195 16.85 -5.81 -7.65
C MET A 195 17.18 -4.75 -8.69
N ASP A 196 17.29 -5.17 -9.97
CA ASP A 196 17.48 -4.26 -11.11
C ASP A 196 16.16 -3.86 -11.76
N SER A 197 15.15 -4.73 -11.64
CA SER A 197 13.81 -4.54 -12.23
C SER A 197 12.76 -5.34 -11.47
N ILE A 198 11.48 -5.06 -11.73
CA ILE A 198 10.36 -5.93 -11.37
C ILE A 198 10.34 -7.06 -12.40
N ASP A 199 11.01 -8.17 -12.08
CA ASP A 199 11.16 -9.31 -12.99
C ASP A 199 9.89 -10.15 -13.12
N ALA A 200 9.91 -11.10 -14.06
CA ALA A 200 8.74 -11.92 -14.38
C ALA A 200 8.27 -12.79 -13.20
N ASP A 201 9.17 -13.31 -12.36
CA ASP A 201 8.82 -14.10 -11.19
C ASP A 201 8.16 -13.23 -10.12
N THR A 202 8.73 -12.06 -9.88
CA THR A 202 8.15 -11.07 -8.95
C THR A 202 6.75 -10.67 -9.41
N GLU A 203 6.57 -10.28 -10.68
CA GLU A 203 5.26 -9.91 -11.24
C GLU A 203 4.25 -11.06 -11.10
N ALA A 204 4.64 -12.28 -11.44
CA ALA A 204 3.77 -13.46 -11.35
C ALA A 204 3.29 -13.72 -9.91
N LEU A 205 4.16 -13.50 -8.91
CA LEU A 205 3.81 -13.61 -7.50
C LEU A 205 2.87 -12.49 -7.04
N LEU A 206 3.15 -11.24 -7.44
CA LEU A 206 2.27 -10.10 -7.11
C LEU A 206 0.88 -10.29 -7.73
N MET A 207 0.80 -10.71 -8.99
CA MET A 207 -0.48 -10.96 -9.65
C MET A 207 -1.26 -12.09 -8.97
N LYS A 208 -0.59 -13.18 -8.57
CA LYS A 208 -1.23 -14.25 -7.79
C LYS A 208 -1.87 -13.70 -6.52
N ARG A 209 -1.18 -12.82 -5.80
CA ARG A 209 -1.70 -12.20 -4.58
C ARG A 209 -2.92 -11.32 -4.85
N VAL A 210 -2.96 -10.60 -5.97
CA VAL A 210 -4.13 -9.82 -6.38
C VAL A 210 -5.33 -10.73 -6.63
N TYR A 211 -5.15 -11.87 -7.31
CA TYR A 211 -6.21 -12.86 -7.51
C TYR A 211 -6.72 -13.45 -6.19
N ASP A 212 -5.82 -13.80 -5.27
CA ASP A 212 -6.21 -14.29 -3.94
C ASP A 212 -7.07 -13.26 -3.21
N MET A 213 -6.65 -11.99 -3.26
CA MET A 213 -7.40 -10.91 -2.62
C MET A 213 -8.77 -10.70 -3.26
N ALA A 214 -8.86 -10.75 -4.59
CA ALA A 214 -10.13 -10.65 -5.31
C ALA A 214 -11.07 -11.80 -4.92
N CYS A 215 -10.57 -13.02 -4.81
CA CYS A 215 -11.38 -14.16 -4.36
C CYS A 215 -11.92 -13.96 -2.94
N LEU A 216 -11.12 -13.43 -2.03
CA LEU A 216 -11.54 -13.17 -0.64
C LEU A 216 -12.59 -12.06 -0.53
N LEU A 217 -12.47 -11.02 -1.38
CA LEU A 217 -13.33 -9.83 -1.30
C LEU A 217 -14.69 -10.01 -1.99
N TYR A 218 -14.76 -10.85 -3.03
CA TYR A 218 -15.92 -10.92 -3.95
C TYR A 218 -16.54 -12.31 -4.03
N THR A 219 -16.14 -13.27 -3.18
CA THR A 219 -16.86 -14.55 -3.08
C THR A 219 -18.23 -14.31 -2.46
N SER A 220 -19.28 -14.72 -3.16
CA SER A 220 -20.62 -14.83 -2.58
C SER A 220 -20.60 -15.84 -1.44
N PRO A 221 -21.33 -15.62 -0.33
CA PRO A 221 -21.46 -16.61 0.71
C PRO A 221 -21.97 -17.93 0.10
N SER A 222 -21.41 -19.04 0.55
CA SER A 222 -21.83 -20.37 0.10
C SER A 222 -23.33 -20.55 0.40
N PRO A 223 -24.13 -21.11 -0.51
CA PRO A 223 -25.53 -21.44 -0.22
C PRO A 223 -25.71 -22.48 0.88
N ARG A 224 -24.63 -22.89 1.56
CA ARG A 224 -24.60 -23.92 2.61
C ARG A 224 -24.27 -23.37 3.99
N ASP A 225 -24.09 -22.07 4.14
CA ASP A 225 -23.88 -21.42 5.44
C ASP A 225 -25.18 -20.82 5.98
#